data_01afdba19303e508abbc64f1bd478c05
#
_entry.id   01afdba19303e508abbc64f1bd478c05
#
_cell.length_a   1.000
_cell.length_b   1.000
_cell.length_c   1.000
_cell.angle_alpha   90.00
_cell.angle_beta   90.00
_cell.angle_gamma   90.00
#
_symmetry.space_group_name_H-M   'P 1'
#
loop_
_entity.id
_entity.type
_entity.pdbx_description
1 polymer ?
#
loop_
_entity_poly.entity_id
_entity_poly.type
_entity_poly.pdbx_seq_one_letter_code
_entity_poly.pdbx_strand_id
1 'polypeptide(L)'
;MPESSEGRGFKSRSRHQYQTGSEPLMGRGALPTCMEGWPKPGVPVRLVVKTWSGKVEHSGVALPSSGPKLITMKLQNGYNVSFPESYVDSFEVLEDMPHIEEDAVEIEPQDETLPLVHLIHTGGTIASKVDYATGAVTARFDPHELLDAVPELRKIARIRAVKLGNMWSDDLRPRHWNRMLKATEEAFAEGAVGCVITHGTDTLHISSAAMSYGWAGQGGRPPGRIVLTGSQRSPDRGSSDATENLIASVHWAAHGPAPSGYRDSSVVIVHASSSDGRCAVLPGCACRKYHSSRRDAFKPINQEALAFVDIEGDSVSIDYSPEAHDARVEAIAPKQFDESVRIAQFISDPHLHPDQVQGAIDAGFDALLSMELVWGICPYPIPKKTVWRIPD
;
A
#
# COMPACT_ATOMS: atom_id res chain seq x y z
N MET A 1 23.54 -38.00 52.54
CA MET A 1 23.70 -36.77 53.32
C MET A 1 24.80 -35.94 52.70
N PRO A 2 24.66 -34.67 52.40
CA PRO A 2 23.66 -33.66 52.78
C PRO A 2 23.00 -33.03 51.54
N GLU A 3 21.98 -32.44 51.72
CA GLU A 3 21.44 -31.09 51.98
C GLU A 3 20.72 -30.48 50.78
N SER A 4 19.50 -30.22 51.04
CA SER A 4 18.46 -29.51 50.31
C SER A 4 18.87 -28.11 49.87
N SER A 5 18.59 -27.74 48.61
CA SER A 5 18.43 -26.34 48.21
C SER A 5 17.01 -26.12 47.72
N GLU A 6 16.33 -25.27 48.44
CA GLU A 6 14.95 -24.84 48.25
C GLU A 6 14.70 -24.21 46.89
N GLY A 7 13.71 -24.75 46.19
CA GLY A 7 13.15 -24.14 44.98
C GLY A 7 12.35 -22.90 45.32
N ARG A 8 12.73 -21.74 44.75
CA ARG A 8 11.90 -20.53 44.76
C ARG A 8 10.70 -20.73 43.85
N GLY A 9 9.56 -20.96 44.46
CA GLY A 9 8.29 -21.05 43.77
C GLY A 9 7.91 -19.74 43.09
N PHE A 10 7.70 -19.80 41.79
CA PHE A 10 7.00 -18.77 41.04
C PHE A 10 5.54 -18.73 41.47
N LYS A 11 5.16 -17.72 42.26
CA LYS A 11 3.76 -17.44 42.56
C LYS A 11 3.06 -16.96 41.29
N SER A 12 2.21 -17.81 40.70
CA SER A 12 1.26 -17.42 39.67
C SER A 12 0.33 -16.34 40.22
N ARG A 13 0.36 -15.15 39.64
CA ARG A 13 -0.63 -14.11 39.92
C ARG A 13 -1.97 -14.52 39.31
N SER A 14 -2.96 -14.46 40.17
CA SER A 14 -4.38 -14.70 40.04
C SER A 14 -4.99 -14.39 38.65
N ARG A 15 -5.84 -15.34 38.25
CA ARG A 15 -6.88 -15.21 37.23
C ARG A 15 -7.64 -13.89 37.38
N HIS A 16 -7.53 -12.99 36.41
CA HIS A 16 -8.57 -12.00 36.23
C HIS A 16 -9.77 -12.72 35.61
N GLN A 17 -10.83 -12.81 36.42
CA GLN A 17 -12.16 -13.16 35.93
C GLN A 17 -12.60 -12.08 34.93
N TYR A 18 -12.70 -12.44 33.65
CA TYR A 18 -13.49 -11.67 32.72
C TYR A 18 -14.97 -11.85 33.10
N GLN A 19 -15.53 -10.85 33.75
CA GLN A 19 -16.97 -10.73 33.89
C GLN A 19 -17.51 -10.43 32.48
N THR A 20 -18.29 -11.37 31.93
CA THR A 20 -19.15 -11.15 30.80
C THR A 20 -20.33 -10.30 31.26
N GLY A 21 -20.12 -9.00 31.32
CA GLY A 21 -21.17 -8.00 31.42
C GLY A 21 -21.41 -7.47 30.03
N SER A 22 -22.54 -7.84 29.46
CA SER A 22 -23.10 -7.26 28.23
C SER A 22 -23.59 -5.84 28.54
N GLU A 23 -22.71 -4.88 28.62
CA GLU A 23 -23.06 -3.47 28.47
C GLU A 23 -22.58 -3.00 27.10
N PRO A 24 -23.42 -2.34 26.31
CA PRO A 24 -22.99 -1.80 25.02
C PRO A 24 -21.96 -0.70 25.29
N LEU A 25 -20.77 -0.84 24.72
CA LEU A 25 -19.69 0.17 24.66
C LEU A 25 -20.14 1.38 23.82
N MET A 26 -21.27 1.98 24.18
CA MET A 26 -21.73 3.27 23.66
C MET A 26 -22.38 4.06 24.80
N GLY A 27 -21.64 4.29 25.85
CA GLY A 27 -21.87 5.49 26.65
C GLY A 27 -21.40 6.67 25.82
N ARG A 28 -22.36 7.47 25.35
CA ARG A 28 -22.09 8.84 24.89
C ARG A 28 -21.66 9.67 26.11
N GLY A 29 -20.46 9.39 26.62
CA GLY A 29 -19.74 10.31 27.46
C GLY A 29 -19.37 11.50 26.58
N ALA A 30 -19.66 12.71 27.01
CA ALA A 30 -19.20 13.93 26.36
C ALA A 30 -17.71 13.76 26.06
N LEU A 31 -17.34 13.87 24.77
CA LEU A 31 -15.94 13.90 24.34
C LEU A 31 -15.21 14.95 25.20
N PRO A 32 -14.01 14.65 25.69
CA PRO A 32 -13.26 15.62 26.50
C PRO A 32 -13.22 16.94 25.74
N THR A 33 -13.62 17.99 26.40
CA THR A 33 -13.67 19.33 25.83
C THR A 33 -12.27 19.71 25.38
N CYS A 34 -12.12 19.86 24.06
CA CYS A 34 -10.99 20.53 23.46
C CYS A 34 -10.92 21.98 23.97
N MET A 35 -9.78 22.62 23.73
CA MET A 35 -9.54 24.04 23.93
C MET A 35 -10.83 24.88 23.82
N GLU A 36 -11.05 25.77 24.75
CA GLU A 36 -12.25 26.62 24.78
C GLU A 36 -12.40 27.36 23.43
N GLY A 37 -13.57 27.23 22.81
CA GLY A 37 -13.86 27.82 21.50
C GLY A 37 -13.46 26.97 20.29
N TRP A 38 -12.82 25.79 20.46
CA TRP A 38 -12.53 24.93 19.32
C TRP A 38 -13.81 24.51 18.59
N PRO A 39 -13.85 24.62 17.23
CA PRO A 39 -15.06 24.37 16.47
C PRO A 39 -15.48 22.89 16.48
N LYS A 40 -16.73 22.66 16.14
CA LYS A 40 -17.26 21.32 15.98
C LYS A 40 -16.57 20.57 14.82
N PRO A 41 -16.49 19.23 14.89
CA PRO A 41 -16.00 18.43 13.78
C PRO A 41 -16.71 18.75 12.47
N GLY A 42 -15.95 18.86 11.39
CA GLY A 42 -16.43 19.22 10.06
C GLY A 42 -16.32 20.70 9.70
N VAL A 43 -15.96 21.57 10.65
CA VAL A 43 -15.84 23.01 10.42
C VAL A 43 -14.44 23.34 9.89
N PRO A 44 -14.32 24.13 8.79
CA PRO A 44 -13.03 24.63 8.30
C PRO A 44 -12.34 25.53 9.32
N VAL A 45 -11.04 25.33 9.50
CA VAL A 45 -10.24 26.03 10.51
C VAL A 45 -8.82 26.28 10.02
N ARG A 46 -8.30 27.45 10.37
CA ARG A 46 -6.89 27.80 10.28
C ARG A 46 -6.28 27.77 11.68
N LEU A 47 -5.21 27.02 11.87
CA LEU A 47 -4.54 26.77 13.13
C LEU A 47 -3.10 27.25 13.05
N VAL A 48 -2.66 28.07 14.00
CA VAL A 48 -1.27 28.48 14.14
C VAL A 48 -0.64 27.73 15.31
N VAL A 49 0.43 27.00 15.03
CA VAL A 49 1.13 26.15 16.00
C VAL A 49 2.54 26.69 16.25
N LYS A 50 2.95 26.73 17.51
CA LYS A 50 4.32 27.05 17.93
C LYS A 50 5.20 25.83 17.71
N THR A 51 6.29 26.01 16.97
CA THR A 51 7.34 25.00 16.78
C THR A 51 8.68 25.55 17.27
N TRP A 52 9.69 24.72 17.36
CA TRP A 52 11.04 25.13 17.73
C TRP A 52 11.66 26.12 16.74
N SER A 53 11.20 26.10 15.48
CA SER A 53 11.67 26.98 14.39
C SER A 53 10.80 28.23 14.20
N GLY A 54 9.72 28.40 14.99
CA GLY A 54 8.79 29.51 14.86
C GLY A 54 7.33 29.06 14.84
N LYS A 55 6.46 29.90 14.29
CA LYS A 55 5.04 29.62 14.15
C LYS A 55 4.76 29.03 12.76
N VAL A 56 3.96 27.96 12.73
CA VAL A 56 3.54 27.28 11.49
C VAL A 56 2.02 27.33 11.40
N GLU A 57 1.51 27.69 10.24
CA GLU A 57 0.09 27.76 9.95
C GLU A 57 -0.38 26.50 9.24
N HIS A 58 -1.51 25.97 9.68
CA HIS A 58 -2.18 24.82 9.08
C HIS A 58 -3.63 25.16 8.79
N SER A 59 -4.09 24.87 7.59
CA SER A 59 -5.51 24.97 7.21
C SER A 59 -6.10 23.59 7.00
N GLY A 60 -7.33 23.39 7.47
CA GLY A 60 -7.96 22.08 7.40
C GLY A 60 -9.36 22.08 7.99
N VAL A 61 -9.85 20.90 8.31
CA VAL A 61 -11.17 20.70 8.91
C VAL A 61 -11.00 20.17 10.33
N ALA A 62 -11.69 20.75 11.30
CA ALA A 62 -11.70 20.27 12.67
C ALA A 62 -12.21 18.82 12.74
N LEU A 63 -11.57 17.99 13.54
CA LEU A 63 -11.96 16.61 13.81
C LEU A 63 -12.22 16.40 15.32
N PRO A 64 -12.90 15.29 15.69
CA PRO A 64 -12.95 14.89 17.10
C PRO A 64 -11.53 14.72 17.65
N SER A 65 -11.31 15.16 18.89
CA SER A 65 -10.01 15.03 19.54
C SER A 65 -9.59 13.54 19.60
N SER A 66 -8.34 13.28 19.27
CA SER A 66 -7.75 11.94 19.39
C SER A 66 -7.32 11.57 20.83
N GLY A 67 -7.41 12.51 21.76
CA GLY A 67 -7.07 12.31 23.17
C GLY A 67 -7.20 13.57 24.02
N PRO A 68 -7.05 13.48 25.35
CA PRO A 68 -7.18 14.62 26.24
C PRO A 68 -6.10 15.69 25.90
N LYS A 69 -6.51 16.94 25.85
CA LYS A 69 -5.65 18.10 25.53
C LYS A 69 -4.96 18.01 24.17
N LEU A 70 -5.56 17.31 23.23
CA LEU A 70 -5.13 17.28 21.84
C LEU A 70 -6.19 17.96 20.96
N ILE A 71 -5.73 18.75 20.03
CA ILE A 71 -6.52 19.33 18.94
C ILE A 71 -6.23 18.51 17.70
N THR A 72 -7.25 17.95 17.09
CA THR A 72 -7.13 17.15 15.88
C THR A 72 -7.79 17.85 14.71
N MET A 73 -7.09 17.92 13.60
CA MET A 73 -7.63 18.47 12.36
C MET A 73 -7.25 17.59 11.17
N LYS A 74 -8.07 17.60 10.15
CA LYS A 74 -7.77 17.01 8.86
C LYS A 74 -7.20 18.10 7.96
N LEU A 75 -5.96 17.94 7.56
CA LEU A 75 -5.30 18.87 6.64
C LEU A 75 -5.87 18.72 5.22
N GLN A 76 -5.65 19.74 4.38
CA GLN A 76 -6.09 19.73 2.98
C GLN A 76 -5.52 18.55 2.17
N ASN A 77 -4.31 18.10 2.52
CA ASN A 77 -3.68 16.92 1.92
C ASN A 77 -4.28 15.57 2.38
N GLY A 78 -5.34 15.59 3.22
CA GLY A 78 -6.06 14.40 3.66
C GLY A 78 -5.56 13.77 4.96
N TYR A 79 -4.45 14.24 5.56
CA TYR A 79 -3.93 13.71 6.82
C TYR A 79 -4.63 14.29 8.03
N ASN A 80 -4.80 13.41 9.04
CA ASN A 80 -5.24 13.83 10.36
C ASN A 80 -4.00 14.12 11.21
N VAL A 81 -3.92 15.32 11.74
CA VAL A 81 -2.82 15.73 12.61
C VAL A 81 -3.38 16.15 13.96
N SER A 82 -2.70 15.76 15.04
CA SER A 82 -3.07 16.14 16.39
C SER A 82 -1.96 16.96 17.02
N PHE A 83 -2.33 18.11 17.57
CA PHE A 83 -1.42 19.01 18.26
C PHE A 83 -1.80 19.11 19.75
N PRO A 84 -0.82 19.11 20.67
CA PRO A 84 -1.09 19.50 22.06
C PRO A 84 -1.64 20.91 22.12
N GLU A 85 -2.67 21.13 22.91
CA GLU A 85 -3.26 22.49 23.12
C GLU A 85 -2.22 23.54 23.51
N SER A 86 -1.19 23.12 24.26
CA SER A 86 -0.10 24.01 24.68
C SER A 86 0.76 24.53 23.52
N TYR A 87 0.72 23.89 22.37
CA TYR A 87 1.48 24.31 21.17
C TYR A 87 0.64 25.20 20.28
N VAL A 88 -0.66 25.29 20.49
CA VAL A 88 -1.52 26.16 19.72
C VAL A 88 -1.30 27.60 20.13
N ASP A 89 -1.01 28.45 19.17
CA ASP A 89 -0.87 29.90 19.37
C ASP A 89 -2.22 30.62 19.18
N SER A 90 -2.91 30.28 18.08
CA SER A 90 -4.23 30.81 17.77
C SER A 90 -4.95 29.90 16.77
N PHE A 91 -6.25 30.03 16.65
CA PHE A 91 -7.02 29.45 15.56
C PHE A 91 -8.12 30.42 15.10
N GLU A 92 -8.55 30.23 13.86
CA GLU A 92 -9.60 30.99 13.22
C GLU A 92 -10.55 30.02 12.51
N VAL A 93 -11.87 30.23 12.70
CA VAL A 93 -12.87 29.48 11.94
C VAL A 93 -13.03 30.14 10.58
N LEU A 94 -12.93 29.36 9.53
CA LEU A 94 -13.05 29.83 8.16
C LEU A 94 -14.48 29.59 7.65
N GLU A 95 -14.98 30.51 6.83
CA GLU A 95 -16.28 30.33 6.18
C GLU A 95 -16.23 29.21 5.12
N ASP A 96 -15.09 29.09 4.46
CA ASP A 96 -14.83 28.02 3.47
C ASP A 96 -13.36 27.58 3.56
N MET A 97 -13.02 26.42 3.00
CA MET A 97 -11.64 25.98 2.88
C MET A 97 -10.90 26.92 1.92
N PRO A 98 -9.73 27.46 2.31
CA PRO A 98 -8.91 28.19 1.37
C PRO A 98 -8.66 27.33 0.13
N HIS A 99 -9.08 27.80 -1.04
CA HIS A 99 -8.59 27.24 -2.28
C HIS A 99 -7.07 27.47 -2.30
N ILE A 100 -6.32 26.38 -2.37
CA ILE A 100 -4.95 26.50 -2.83
C ILE A 100 -5.12 26.85 -4.31
N GLU A 101 -4.80 28.10 -4.69
CA GLU A 101 -4.50 28.39 -6.07
C GLU A 101 -3.33 27.44 -6.39
N GLU A 102 -3.62 26.36 -7.08
CA GLU A 102 -2.60 25.59 -7.76
C GLU A 102 -2.02 26.60 -8.76
N ASP A 103 -0.85 27.16 -8.44
CA ASP A 103 -0.04 27.84 -9.43
C ASP A 103 -0.01 26.87 -10.61
N ALA A 104 -0.55 27.31 -11.74
CA ALA A 104 -0.56 26.51 -12.96
C ALA A 104 0.92 26.32 -13.33
N VAL A 105 1.50 25.22 -12.87
CA VAL A 105 2.84 24.81 -13.24
C VAL A 105 2.77 24.63 -14.74
N GLU A 106 3.50 25.47 -15.50
CA GLU A 106 3.68 25.28 -16.95
C GLU A 106 4.27 23.88 -17.14
N ILE A 107 3.41 22.96 -17.54
CA ILE A 107 3.82 21.58 -17.81
C ILE A 107 4.67 21.65 -19.08
N GLU A 108 5.98 21.40 -18.95
CA GLU A 108 6.82 21.23 -20.13
C GLU A 108 6.20 20.18 -21.06
N PRO A 109 6.04 20.47 -22.36
CA PRO A 109 5.45 19.54 -23.28
C PRO A 109 6.27 18.24 -23.30
N GLN A 110 5.59 17.11 -23.11
CA GLN A 110 6.21 15.80 -23.19
C GLN A 110 6.45 15.41 -24.64
N ASP A 111 7.51 14.65 -24.90
CA ASP A 111 7.83 14.13 -26.23
C ASP A 111 6.78 13.09 -26.65
N GLU A 112 5.99 13.42 -27.66
CA GLU A 112 4.92 12.55 -28.19
C GLU A 112 5.44 11.29 -28.90
N THR A 113 6.73 11.23 -29.21
CA THR A 113 7.35 10.05 -29.83
C THR A 113 7.64 8.94 -28.84
N LEU A 114 7.68 9.27 -27.53
CA LEU A 114 7.90 8.31 -26.48
C LEU A 114 6.66 7.45 -26.20
N PRO A 115 6.85 6.21 -25.75
CA PRO A 115 5.74 5.32 -25.39
C PRO A 115 4.89 5.91 -24.25
N LEU A 116 3.57 5.79 -24.37
CA LEU A 116 2.65 6.25 -23.33
C LEU A 116 2.61 5.26 -22.17
N VAL A 117 2.88 5.74 -20.97
CA VAL A 117 2.78 4.99 -19.72
C VAL A 117 1.82 5.71 -18.76
N HIS A 118 0.84 4.99 -18.21
CA HIS A 118 -0.01 5.53 -17.17
C HIS A 118 0.61 5.30 -15.79
N LEU A 119 0.76 6.37 -15.02
CA LEU A 119 1.18 6.34 -13.62
C LEU A 119 -0.06 6.46 -12.74
N ILE A 120 -0.46 5.33 -12.16
CA ILE A 120 -1.69 5.20 -11.37
C ILE A 120 -1.34 5.24 -9.89
N HIS A 121 -1.77 6.29 -9.20
CA HIS A 121 -1.46 6.48 -7.79
C HIS A 121 -2.58 5.98 -6.87
N THR A 122 -2.21 5.13 -5.90
CA THR A 122 -3.15 4.65 -4.88
C THR A 122 -2.80 5.09 -3.46
N GLY A 123 -1.63 5.65 -3.26
CA GLY A 123 -1.06 6.04 -1.97
C GLY A 123 0.35 5.52 -1.77
N GLY A 124 0.81 5.54 -0.53
CA GLY A 124 2.10 5.00 -0.11
C GLY A 124 3.22 6.03 -0.01
N THR A 125 4.30 5.60 0.60
CA THR A 125 5.46 6.45 0.97
C THR A 125 6.21 7.01 -0.24
N ILE A 126 6.11 6.38 -1.40
CA ILE A 126 6.81 6.78 -2.63
C ILE A 126 6.45 8.19 -3.10
N ALA A 127 5.28 8.68 -2.72
CA ALA A 127 4.80 10.02 -3.04
C ALA A 127 4.62 10.89 -1.78
N SER A 128 5.35 10.60 -0.72
CA SER A 128 5.26 11.30 0.55
C SER A 128 6.48 12.18 0.76
N LYS A 129 6.26 13.34 1.38
CA LYS A 129 7.35 14.18 1.93
C LYS A 129 7.26 14.18 3.44
N VAL A 130 8.41 14.21 4.12
CA VAL A 130 8.45 14.45 5.56
C VAL A 130 8.31 15.96 5.78
N ASP A 131 7.31 16.35 6.51
CA ASP A 131 7.26 17.69 7.07
C ASP A 131 8.24 17.74 8.25
N TYR A 132 9.39 18.31 8.04
CA TYR A 132 10.43 18.40 9.06
C TYR A 132 10.06 19.32 10.23
N ALA A 133 9.04 20.16 10.09
CA ALA A 133 8.57 20.99 11.18
C ALA A 133 7.68 20.20 12.17
N THR A 134 6.93 19.24 11.67
CA THR A 134 6.01 18.43 12.47
C THR A 134 6.49 16.99 12.64
N GLY A 135 7.47 16.54 11.85
CA GLY A 135 7.89 15.13 11.76
C GLY A 135 6.85 14.22 11.10
N ALA A 136 5.74 14.77 10.62
CA ALA A 136 4.69 14.02 9.96
C ALA A 136 5.09 13.66 8.52
N VAL A 137 4.76 12.45 8.09
CA VAL A 137 4.85 12.06 6.69
C VAL A 137 3.58 12.51 6.01
N THR A 138 3.66 13.53 5.17
CA THR A 138 2.52 14.04 4.41
C THR A 138 2.52 13.43 3.02
N ALA A 139 1.46 12.73 2.66
CA ALA A 139 1.27 12.30 1.28
C ALA A 139 0.81 13.51 0.47
N ARG A 140 1.77 14.19 -0.11
CA ARG A 140 1.54 15.14 -1.19
C ARG A 140 1.77 14.41 -2.50
N PHE A 141 0.71 13.96 -3.13
CA PHE A 141 0.79 13.48 -4.49
C PHE A 141 -0.03 14.39 -5.37
N ASP A 142 0.66 15.31 -6.00
CA ASP A 142 0.30 15.78 -7.32
C ASP A 142 1.12 14.96 -8.35
N PRO A 143 0.48 14.39 -9.37
CA PRO A 143 1.17 13.71 -10.46
C PRO A 143 2.29 14.56 -11.09
N HIS A 144 2.13 15.86 -11.13
CA HIS A 144 3.11 16.79 -11.67
C HIS A 144 4.30 16.94 -10.72
N GLU A 145 4.07 17.05 -9.41
CA GLU A 145 5.16 17.10 -8.41
C GLU A 145 6.08 15.89 -8.46
N LEU A 146 5.54 14.71 -8.80
CA LEU A 146 6.37 13.51 -8.94
C LEU A 146 7.27 13.56 -10.20
N LEU A 147 6.74 14.04 -11.31
CA LEU A 147 7.51 14.22 -12.56
C LEU A 147 8.58 15.30 -12.38
N ASP A 148 8.31 16.33 -11.60
CA ASP A 148 9.27 17.37 -11.27
C ASP A 148 10.33 16.87 -10.28
N ALA A 149 9.96 15.96 -9.39
CA ALA A 149 10.91 15.33 -8.46
C ALA A 149 11.82 14.30 -9.12
N VAL A 150 11.41 13.71 -10.25
CA VAL A 150 12.14 12.68 -11.00
C VAL A 150 12.10 13.02 -12.49
N PRO A 151 12.82 14.05 -12.94
CA PRO A 151 12.77 14.53 -14.32
C PRO A 151 13.26 13.51 -15.34
N GLU A 152 14.04 12.51 -14.92
CA GLU A 152 14.52 11.40 -15.75
C GLU A 152 13.37 10.62 -16.39
N LEU A 153 12.22 10.57 -15.74
CA LEU A 153 11.04 9.85 -16.26
C LEU A 153 10.58 10.41 -17.61
N ARG A 154 10.71 11.71 -17.82
CA ARG A 154 10.33 12.38 -19.08
C ARG A 154 11.18 11.97 -20.29
N LYS A 155 12.39 11.45 -20.03
CA LYS A 155 13.28 10.90 -21.07
C LYS A 155 12.92 9.46 -21.44
N ILE A 156 12.18 8.76 -20.59
CA ILE A 156 11.87 7.33 -20.73
C ILE A 156 10.52 7.11 -21.38
N ALA A 157 9.51 7.87 -20.98
CA ALA A 157 8.14 7.69 -21.42
C ALA A 157 7.35 9.00 -21.38
N ARG A 158 6.31 9.07 -22.19
CA ARG A 158 5.25 10.05 -22.04
C ARG A 158 4.32 9.57 -20.92
N ILE A 159 4.20 10.34 -19.85
CA ILE A 159 3.51 9.90 -18.65
C ILE A 159 2.16 10.61 -18.53
N ARG A 160 1.11 9.81 -18.37
CA ARG A 160 -0.20 10.26 -17.94
C ARG A 160 -0.47 9.78 -16.52
N ALA A 161 -0.66 10.71 -15.61
CA ALA A 161 -0.87 10.39 -14.22
C ALA A 161 -2.36 10.35 -13.86
N VAL A 162 -2.75 9.33 -13.09
CA VAL A 162 -4.12 9.08 -12.64
C VAL A 162 -4.12 8.86 -11.14
N LYS A 163 -4.92 9.62 -10.40
CA LYS A 163 -5.06 9.47 -8.96
C LYS A 163 -6.30 8.66 -8.61
N LEU A 164 -6.14 7.43 -8.14
CA LEU A 164 -7.23 6.61 -7.62
C LEU A 164 -7.53 6.87 -6.15
N GLY A 165 -6.58 7.38 -5.41
CA GLY A 165 -6.74 7.69 -4.00
C GLY A 165 -5.41 7.95 -3.31
N ASN A 166 -5.49 8.16 -2.01
CA ASN A 166 -4.35 8.24 -1.13
C ASN A 166 -4.64 7.35 0.08
N MET A 167 -4.44 6.05 -0.11
CA MET A 167 -4.87 5.01 0.82
C MET A 167 -3.67 4.38 1.50
N TRP A 168 -3.83 4.00 2.74
CA TRP A 168 -2.92 3.05 3.38
C TRP A 168 -3.13 1.69 2.74
N SER A 169 -2.06 0.97 2.48
CA SER A 169 -2.16 -0.33 1.81
C SER A 169 -2.99 -1.35 2.60
N ASP A 170 -3.01 -1.25 3.93
CA ASP A 170 -3.79 -2.13 4.81
C ASP A 170 -5.31 -1.91 4.71
N ASP A 171 -5.72 -0.73 4.22
CA ASP A 171 -7.13 -0.38 4.03
C ASP A 171 -7.68 -0.84 2.68
N LEU A 172 -6.83 -1.39 1.82
CA LEU A 172 -7.26 -1.88 0.52
C LEU A 172 -8.16 -3.11 0.66
N ARG A 173 -9.18 -3.15 -0.18
CA ARG A 173 -10.20 -4.20 -0.24
C ARG A 173 -10.45 -4.56 -1.71
N PRO A 174 -11.13 -5.65 -2.05
CA PRO A 174 -11.38 -6.08 -3.43
C PRO A 174 -11.90 -4.98 -4.34
N ARG A 175 -12.78 -4.09 -3.85
CA ARG A 175 -13.26 -2.92 -4.61
C ARG A 175 -12.15 -1.99 -5.11
N HIS A 176 -11.05 -1.89 -4.37
CA HIS A 176 -9.92 -1.06 -4.77
C HIS A 176 -9.09 -1.75 -5.85
N TRP A 177 -8.94 -3.07 -5.78
CA TRP A 177 -8.35 -3.85 -6.88
C TRP A 177 -9.18 -3.76 -8.15
N ASN A 178 -10.52 -3.82 -8.04
CA ASN A 178 -11.42 -3.60 -9.19
C ASN A 178 -11.21 -2.22 -9.81
N ARG A 179 -11.02 -1.18 -9.01
CA ARG A 179 -10.68 0.16 -9.51
C ARG A 179 -9.33 0.21 -10.21
N MET A 180 -8.31 -0.49 -9.69
CA MET A 180 -6.99 -0.60 -10.34
C MET A 180 -7.09 -1.36 -11.67
N LEU A 181 -7.84 -2.49 -11.70
CA LEU A 181 -8.09 -3.24 -12.93
C LEU A 181 -8.75 -2.36 -13.99
N LYS A 182 -9.80 -1.64 -13.61
CA LYS A 182 -10.49 -0.72 -14.51
C LYS A 182 -9.59 0.40 -15.02
N ALA A 183 -8.80 1.01 -14.14
CA ALA A 183 -7.87 2.08 -14.54
C ALA A 183 -6.78 1.58 -15.49
N THR A 184 -6.29 0.35 -15.33
CA THR A 184 -5.33 -0.25 -16.28
C THR A 184 -6.00 -0.63 -17.61
N GLU A 185 -7.24 -1.10 -17.59
CA GLU A 185 -8.03 -1.37 -18.80
C GLU A 185 -8.28 -0.08 -19.61
N GLU A 186 -8.69 0.99 -18.93
CA GLU A 186 -8.88 2.32 -19.55
C GLU A 186 -7.56 2.85 -20.13
N ALA A 187 -6.44 2.70 -19.41
CA ALA A 187 -5.13 3.10 -19.89
C ALA A 187 -4.73 2.38 -21.20
N PHE A 188 -4.95 1.07 -21.28
CA PHE A 188 -4.68 0.31 -22.49
C PHE A 188 -5.62 0.68 -23.66
N ALA A 189 -6.89 0.98 -23.36
CA ALA A 189 -7.83 1.49 -24.35
C ALA A 189 -7.41 2.86 -24.91
N GLU A 190 -6.72 3.68 -24.14
CA GLU A 190 -6.12 4.96 -24.56
C GLU A 190 -4.77 4.81 -25.30
N GLY A 191 -4.28 3.58 -25.47
CA GLY A 191 -3.05 3.28 -26.18
C GLY A 191 -1.80 3.26 -25.33
N ALA A 192 -1.91 3.22 -24.00
CA ALA A 192 -0.77 3.01 -23.12
C ALA A 192 -0.11 1.66 -23.40
N VAL A 193 1.23 1.62 -23.44
CA VAL A 193 2.01 0.38 -23.58
C VAL A 193 2.28 -0.29 -22.25
N GLY A 194 2.07 0.45 -21.13
CA GLY A 194 2.22 -0.05 -19.78
C GLY A 194 1.62 0.88 -18.74
N CYS A 195 1.44 0.33 -17.55
CA CYS A 195 0.94 1.03 -16.37
C CYS A 195 1.89 0.82 -15.19
N VAL A 196 2.16 1.87 -14.44
CA VAL A 196 2.86 1.81 -13.16
C VAL A 196 1.89 2.20 -12.05
N ILE A 197 1.66 1.29 -11.10
CA ILE A 197 0.79 1.53 -9.94
C ILE A 197 1.67 1.78 -8.73
N THR A 198 1.66 3.00 -8.21
CA THR A 198 2.35 3.32 -6.95
C THR A 198 1.47 2.95 -5.77
N HIS A 199 2.06 2.29 -4.76
CA HIS A 199 1.33 1.59 -3.73
C HIS A 199 2.07 1.59 -2.39
N GLY A 200 1.35 1.52 -1.28
CA GLY A 200 1.95 1.29 0.03
C GLY A 200 2.55 -0.13 0.14
N THR A 201 3.73 -0.25 0.74
CA THR A 201 4.53 -1.48 0.64
C THR A 201 4.01 -2.67 1.44
N ASP A 202 3.16 -2.48 2.47
CA ASP A 202 2.79 -3.57 3.37
C ASP A 202 1.95 -4.65 2.69
N THR A 203 1.01 -4.26 1.85
CA THR A 203 0.17 -5.19 1.09
C THR A 203 0.40 -5.14 -0.43
N LEU A 204 1.47 -4.50 -0.88
CA LEU A 204 1.81 -4.38 -2.30
C LEU A 204 1.87 -5.75 -3.00
N HIS A 205 2.47 -6.75 -2.36
CA HIS A 205 2.55 -8.11 -2.89
C HIS A 205 1.19 -8.81 -3.01
N ILE A 206 0.22 -8.47 -2.16
CA ILE A 206 -1.16 -8.99 -2.27
C ILE A 206 -1.87 -8.33 -3.45
N SER A 207 -1.74 -7.01 -3.56
CA SER A 207 -2.33 -6.26 -4.68
C SER A 207 -1.73 -6.66 -6.03
N SER A 208 -0.43 -6.94 -6.09
CA SER A 208 0.19 -7.42 -7.33
C SER A 208 -0.31 -8.80 -7.74
N ALA A 209 -0.50 -9.70 -6.78
CA ALA A 209 -1.12 -10.99 -7.06
C ALA A 209 -2.56 -10.81 -7.56
N ALA A 210 -3.35 -9.93 -6.92
CA ALA A 210 -4.69 -9.63 -7.37
C ALA A 210 -4.71 -9.09 -8.81
N MET A 211 -3.82 -8.15 -9.15
CA MET A 211 -3.69 -7.65 -10.53
C MET A 211 -3.33 -8.77 -11.51
N SER A 212 -2.37 -9.64 -11.16
CA SER A 212 -2.01 -10.79 -12.01
C SER A 212 -3.21 -11.69 -12.27
N TYR A 213 -3.94 -12.09 -11.23
CA TYR A 213 -5.10 -12.98 -11.38
C TYR A 213 -6.29 -12.30 -12.05
N GLY A 214 -6.51 -11.02 -11.81
CA GLY A 214 -7.57 -10.26 -12.48
C GLY A 214 -7.37 -10.19 -13.98
N TRP A 215 -6.12 -10.09 -14.44
CA TRP A 215 -5.78 -10.02 -15.87
C TRP A 215 -5.55 -11.38 -16.53
N ALA A 216 -5.02 -12.35 -15.81
CA ALA A 216 -4.57 -13.60 -16.41
C ALA A 216 -5.15 -14.87 -15.75
N GLY A 217 -5.97 -14.76 -14.74
CA GLY A 217 -6.51 -15.89 -13.99
C GLY A 217 -7.37 -16.86 -14.83
N GLN A 218 -7.73 -16.48 -16.05
CA GLN A 218 -8.45 -17.33 -17.02
C GLN A 218 -7.57 -17.78 -18.19
N GLY A 219 -6.25 -17.74 -18.03
CA GLY A 219 -5.30 -18.20 -19.05
C GLY A 219 -4.92 -17.15 -20.08
N GLY A 220 -5.30 -15.88 -19.91
CA GLY A 220 -4.90 -14.79 -20.77
C GLY A 220 -3.75 -13.94 -20.22
N ARG A 221 -3.58 -12.76 -20.79
CA ARG A 221 -2.61 -11.74 -20.36
C ARG A 221 -3.17 -10.33 -20.56
N PRO A 222 -2.64 -9.30 -19.88
CA PRO A 222 -2.95 -7.91 -20.23
C PRO A 222 -2.34 -7.52 -21.58
N PRO A 223 -2.90 -6.50 -22.25
CA PRO A 223 -2.35 -5.99 -23.51
C PRO A 223 -0.95 -5.38 -23.37
N GLY A 224 -0.65 -4.80 -22.21
CA GLY A 224 0.62 -4.13 -21.90
C GLY A 224 1.13 -4.49 -20.51
N ARG A 225 2.24 -3.88 -20.12
CA ARG A 225 2.95 -4.18 -18.86
C ARG A 225 2.22 -3.52 -17.71
N ILE A 226 2.07 -4.24 -16.60
CA ILE A 226 1.51 -3.72 -15.35
C ILE A 226 2.58 -3.88 -14.26
N VAL A 227 3.03 -2.76 -13.72
CA VAL A 227 4.05 -2.71 -12.68
C VAL A 227 3.44 -2.17 -11.40
N LEU A 228 3.67 -2.85 -10.29
CA LEU A 228 3.41 -2.28 -8.97
C LEU A 228 4.74 -1.94 -8.32
N THR A 229 4.81 -0.76 -7.71
CA THR A 229 5.99 -0.30 -6.99
C THR A 229 5.62 0.54 -5.78
N GLY A 230 6.56 0.71 -4.89
CA GLY A 230 6.45 1.53 -3.71
C GLY A 230 7.82 1.82 -3.15
N SER A 231 7.92 2.55 -2.05
CA SER A 231 9.18 2.77 -1.38
C SER A 231 9.11 2.49 0.11
N GLN A 232 10.21 1.99 0.67
CA GLN A 232 10.36 1.80 2.12
C GLN A 232 10.70 3.12 2.81
N ARG A 233 11.29 4.05 2.07
CA ARG A 233 11.69 5.37 2.58
C ARG A 233 11.13 6.47 1.67
N SER A 234 10.64 7.54 2.29
CA SER A 234 10.17 8.72 1.54
C SER A 234 11.28 9.33 0.69
N PRO A 235 10.94 9.95 -0.45
CA PRO A 235 11.92 10.51 -1.40
C PRO A 235 12.87 11.54 -0.81
N ASP A 236 12.43 12.25 0.22
CA ASP A 236 13.19 13.29 0.91
C ASP A 236 14.19 12.78 1.96
N ARG A 237 14.25 11.46 2.15
CA ARG A 237 15.24 10.85 3.06
C ARG A 237 16.47 10.39 2.32
N GLY A 238 17.64 10.55 2.96
CA GLY A 238 18.87 9.94 2.48
C GLY A 238 18.72 8.43 2.29
N SER A 239 19.27 7.88 1.22
CA SER A 239 19.14 6.47 0.80
C SER A 239 17.69 6.02 0.58
N SER A 240 16.82 6.92 0.08
CA SER A 240 15.48 6.55 -0.39
C SER A 240 15.60 5.59 -1.58
N ASP A 241 14.67 4.64 -1.62
CA ASP A 241 14.51 3.71 -2.74
C ASP A 241 13.45 4.19 -3.76
N ALA A 242 12.85 5.35 -3.54
CA ALA A 242 11.70 5.80 -4.32
C ALA A 242 12.06 6.12 -5.78
N THR A 243 13.11 6.90 -5.99
CA THR A 243 13.51 7.38 -7.33
C THR A 243 13.92 6.23 -8.23
N GLU A 244 14.83 5.36 -7.78
CA GLU A 244 15.28 4.23 -8.60
C GLU A 244 14.16 3.21 -8.84
N ASN A 245 13.33 2.91 -7.82
CA ASN A 245 12.17 2.04 -8.00
C ASN A 245 11.21 2.60 -9.06
N LEU A 246 11.01 3.92 -9.09
CA LEU A 246 10.12 4.56 -10.04
C LEU A 246 10.72 4.59 -11.46
N ILE A 247 12.01 4.95 -11.60
CA ILE A 247 12.73 4.93 -12.88
C ILE A 247 12.69 3.51 -13.48
N ALA A 248 13.06 2.50 -12.69
CA ALA A 248 13.04 1.10 -13.13
C ALA A 248 11.63 0.65 -13.53
N SER A 249 10.61 1.08 -12.78
CA SER A 249 9.21 0.73 -13.05
C SER A 249 8.69 1.35 -14.35
N VAL A 250 8.96 2.63 -14.57
CA VAL A 250 8.56 3.32 -15.80
C VAL A 250 9.33 2.78 -16.99
N HIS A 251 10.64 2.51 -16.85
CA HIS A 251 11.44 1.93 -17.91
C HIS A 251 10.93 0.53 -18.30
N TRP A 252 10.61 -0.33 -17.34
CA TRP A 252 10.01 -1.63 -17.61
C TRP A 252 8.63 -1.50 -18.27
N ALA A 253 7.77 -0.61 -17.77
CA ALA A 253 6.46 -0.40 -18.34
C ALA A 253 6.52 0.10 -19.80
N ALA A 254 7.52 0.91 -20.14
CA ALA A 254 7.74 1.45 -21.47
C ALA A 254 8.41 0.43 -22.42
N HIS A 255 9.46 -0.25 -21.97
CA HIS A 255 10.41 -0.96 -22.82
C HIS A 255 10.58 -2.44 -22.49
N GLY A 256 10.03 -2.92 -21.38
CA GLY A 256 10.08 -4.34 -21.00
C GLY A 256 9.42 -5.28 -22.00
N PRO A 257 9.54 -6.60 -21.84
CA PRO A 257 8.86 -7.56 -22.69
C PRO A 257 7.35 -7.46 -22.55
N ALA A 258 6.61 -7.81 -23.60
CA ALA A 258 5.16 -7.96 -23.49
C ALA A 258 4.85 -9.10 -22.50
N PRO A 259 3.83 -8.95 -21.64
CA PRO A 259 3.42 -10.01 -20.72
C PRO A 259 3.11 -11.31 -21.46
N SER A 260 3.46 -12.46 -20.88
CA SER A 260 3.31 -13.77 -21.51
C SER A 260 2.25 -14.64 -20.85
N GLY A 261 1.91 -14.40 -19.58
CA GLY A 261 0.93 -15.17 -18.85
C GLY A 261 0.73 -14.66 -17.43
N TYR A 262 0.26 -15.49 -16.51
CA TYR A 262 -0.06 -15.07 -15.14
C TYR A 262 1.17 -14.69 -14.30
N ARG A 263 2.36 -15.20 -14.62
CA ARG A 263 3.60 -14.92 -13.87
C ARG A 263 4.05 -13.48 -14.04
N ASP A 264 3.92 -12.94 -15.23
CA ASP A 264 4.36 -11.61 -15.63
C ASP A 264 3.22 -10.64 -16.02
N SER A 265 1.96 -11.05 -15.83
CA SER A 265 0.78 -10.22 -16.08
C SER A 265 0.76 -8.95 -15.23
N SER A 266 1.28 -9.03 -14.01
CA SER A 266 1.78 -7.89 -13.27
C SER A 266 3.12 -8.25 -12.64
N VAL A 267 3.97 -7.25 -12.42
CA VAL A 267 5.26 -7.42 -11.79
C VAL A 267 5.42 -6.43 -10.63
N VAL A 268 6.25 -6.79 -9.65
CA VAL A 268 6.69 -5.86 -8.61
C VAL A 268 8.13 -5.47 -8.90
N ILE A 269 8.39 -4.16 -8.94
CA ILE A 269 9.75 -3.65 -9.16
C ILE A 269 10.18 -2.84 -7.94
N VAL A 270 11.26 -3.29 -7.32
CA VAL A 270 11.87 -2.72 -6.12
C VAL A 270 13.36 -3.03 -6.12
N HIS A 271 14.13 -2.38 -5.26
CA HIS A 271 15.56 -2.64 -5.10
C HIS A 271 15.87 -4.14 -4.96
N ALA A 272 16.86 -4.61 -5.70
CA ALA A 272 17.33 -6.00 -5.65
C ALA A 272 18.14 -6.29 -4.38
N SER A 273 18.83 -5.28 -3.87
CA SER A 273 19.68 -5.33 -2.67
C SER A 273 19.52 -4.05 -1.84
N SER A 274 20.33 -3.91 -0.81
CA SER A 274 20.45 -2.66 -0.05
C SER A 274 21.28 -1.58 -0.76
N SER A 275 21.94 -1.92 -1.85
CA SER A 275 22.75 -1.00 -2.66
C SER A 275 21.91 -0.34 -3.74
N ASP A 276 22.40 0.81 -4.24
CA ASP A 276 21.80 1.53 -5.36
C ASP A 276 22.12 0.85 -6.70
N GLY A 277 21.46 1.31 -7.77
CA GLY A 277 21.78 1.00 -9.15
C GLY A 277 21.12 -0.25 -9.72
N ARG A 278 20.45 -1.10 -8.93
CA ARG A 278 19.82 -2.32 -9.45
C ARG A 278 18.47 -2.61 -8.78
N CYS A 279 17.42 -2.72 -9.59
CA CYS A 279 16.08 -3.12 -9.17
C CYS A 279 15.73 -4.52 -9.70
N ALA A 280 15.04 -5.31 -8.89
CA ALA A 280 14.54 -6.64 -9.28
C ALA A 280 13.11 -6.53 -9.82
N VAL A 281 12.85 -7.23 -10.91
CA VAL A 281 11.52 -7.44 -11.47
C VAL A 281 11.00 -8.76 -10.95
N LEU A 282 10.08 -8.71 -10.01
CA LEU A 282 9.53 -9.87 -9.33
C LEU A 282 8.17 -10.24 -9.92
N PRO A 283 7.85 -11.55 -10.05
CA PRO A 283 6.54 -11.99 -10.54
C PRO A 283 5.44 -11.56 -9.56
N GLY A 284 4.41 -10.88 -10.06
CA GLY A 284 3.37 -10.27 -9.22
C GLY A 284 2.56 -11.26 -8.40
N CYS A 285 2.35 -12.48 -8.92
CA CYS A 285 1.63 -13.54 -8.21
C CYS A 285 2.49 -14.34 -7.24
N ALA A 286 3.82 -14.17 -7.24
CA ALA A 286 4.75 -14.98 -6.45
C ALA A 286 5.91 -14.16 -5.87
N CYS A 287 5.59 -13.05 -5.24
CA CYS A 287 6.54 -12.29 -4.43
C CYS A 287 5.94 -12.00 -3.04
N ARG A 288 6.81 -11.71 -2.08
CA ARG A 288 6.39 -11.38 -0.72
C ARG A 288 7.32 -10.36 -0.07
N LYS A 289 6.74 -9.51 0.79
CA LYS A 289 7.49 -8.63 1.68
C LYS A 289 8.00 -9.42 2.89
N TYR A 290 9.30 -9.37 3.14
CA TYR A 290 9.97 -10.06 4.25
C TYR A 290 10.53 -9.14 5.32
N HIS A 291 10.60 -7.85 5.05
CA HIS A 291 11.18 -6.89 5.98
C HIS A 291 10.40 -5.58 6.00
N SER A 292 10.28 -4.96 7.17
CA SER A 292 9.50 -3.75 7.36
C SER A 292 10.12 -2.48 6.75
N SER A 293 11.46 -2.43 6.59
CA SER A 293 12.15 -1.18 6.27
C SER A 293 13.37 -1.30 5.33
N ARG A 294 13.80 -2.50 4.96
CA ARG A 294 14.89 -2.68 3.98
C ARG A 294 14.41 -2.34 2.58
N ARG A 295 15.29 -1.75 1.75
CA ARG A 295 14.99 -1.45 0.36
C ARG A 295 14.70 -2.71 -0.46
N ASP A 296 15.43 -3.80 -0.21
CA ASP A 296 15.26 -5.13 -0.79
C ASP A 296 14.30 -6.03 0.03
N ALA A 297 13.24 -5.45 0.58
CA ALA A 297 12.30 -6.14 1.45
C ALA A 297 11.49 -7.23 0.73
N PHE A 298 11.34 -7.15 -0.58
CA PHE A 298 10.56 -8.09 -1.36
C PHE A 298 11.45 -9.15 -2.00
N LYS A 299 10.98 -10.38 -1.97
CA LYS A 299 11.68 -11.53 -2.58
C LYS A 299 10.69 -12.39 -3.36
N PRO A 300 11.12 -13.05 -4.43
CA PRO A 300 10.31 -14.01 -5.14
C PRO A 300 10.11 -15.28 -4.28
N ILE A 301 9.01 -16.00 -4.49
CA ILE A 301 8.66 -17.22 -3.77
C ILE A 301 8.69 -18.38 -4.73
N ASN A 302 9.52 -19.40 -4.40
CA ASN A 302 9.69 -20.64 -5.17
C ASN A 302 10.09 -20.42 -6.65
N GLN A 303 10.68 -19.29 -6.97
CA GLN A 303 11.19 -18.96 -8.30
C GLN A 303 12.20 -17.81 -8.20
N GLU A 304 12.89 -17.55 -9.30
CA GLU A 304 13.83 -16.44 -9.42
C GLU A 304 13.10 -15.13 -9.83
N ALA A 305 13.82 -14.01 -9.76
CA ALA A 305 13.38 -12.78 -10.38
C ALA A 305 13.23 -12.95 -11.90
N LEU A 306 12.23 -12.30 -12.50
CA LEU A 306 12.02 -12.37 -13.96
C LEU A 306 13.11 -11.64 -14.73
N ALA A 307 13.63 -10.58 -14.14
CA ALA A 307 14.66 -9.72 -14.72
C ALA A 307 15.26 -8.82 -13.64
N PHE A 308 16.28 -8.08 -14.05
CA PHE A 308 16.78 -6.94 -13.29
C PHE A 308 16.81 -5.70 -14.18
N VAL A 309 16.62 -4.54 -13.57
CA VAL A 309 16.79 -3.23 -14.22
C VAL A 309 18.01 -2.59 -13.58
N ASP A 310 19.03 -2.34 -14.37
CA ASP A 310 20.26 -1.68 -13.96
C ASP A 310 20.20 -0.19 -14.33
N ILE A 311 20.54 0.66 -13.36
CA ILE A 311 20.52 2.12 -13.48
C ILE A 311 21.95 2.63 -13.23
N GLU A 312 22.58 3.14 -14.27
CA GLU A 312 23.93 3.69 -14.22
C GLU A 312 23.95 5.13 -14.76
N GLY A 313 23.81 6.10 -13.86
CA GLY A 313 23.63 7.49 -14.23
C GLY A 313 22.36 7.69 -15.08
N ASP A 314 22.50 8.20 -16.30
CA ASP A 314 21.39 8.40 -17.25
C ASP A 314 21.05 7.12 -18.05
N SER A 315 21.81 6.05 -17.90
CA SER A 315 21.58 4.79 -18.61
C SER A 315 20.72 3.84 -17.81
N VAL A 316 19.68 3.30 -18.44
CA VAL A 316 18.82 2.26 -17.86
C VAL A 316 18.80 1.07 -18.80
N SER A 317 19.10 -0.12 -18.28
CA SER A 317 19.12 -1.36 -19.05
C SER A 317 18.37 -2.48 -18.35
N ILE A 318 17.91 -3.47 -19.13
CA ILE A 318 17.18 -4.62 -18.60
C ILE A 318 18.02 -5.89 -18.81
N ASP A 319 18.32 -6.57 -17.72
CA ASP A 319 18.97 -7.87 -17.68
C ASP A 319 17.91 -8.95 -17.47
N TYR A 320 17.65 -9.74 -18.51
CA TYR A 320 16.60 -10.74 -18.51
C TYR A 320 17.06 -12.11 -18.01
N SER A 321 16.15 -12.80 -17.30
CA SER A 321 16.20 -14.25 -17.10
C SER A 321 15.29 -14.94 -18.12
N PRO A 322 15.78 -15.40 -19.27
CA PRO A 322 14.93 -15.94 -20.34
C PRO A 322 14.05 -17.12 -19.92
N GLU A 323 14.52 -17.90 -18.96
CA GLU A 323 13.83 -19.09 -18.42
C GLU A 323 12.62 -18.74 -17.53
N ALA A 324 12.52 -17.46 -17.13
CA ALA A 324 11.47 -16.99 -16.24
C ALA A 324 10.14 -16.68 -16.94
N HIS A 325 10.10 -16.71 -18.28
CA HIS A 325 8.91 -16.34 -19.04
C HIS A 325 8.07 -17.56 -19.42
N ASP A 326 6.75 -17.45 -19.22
CA ASP A 326 5.77 -18.42 -19.66
C ASP A 326 5.57 -18.39 -21.17
N ALA A 327 4.91 -19.42 -21.70
CA ALA A 327 4.48 -19.41 -23.10
C ALA A 327 3.51 -18.23 -23.33
N ARG A 328 3.64 -17.56 -24.47
CA ARG A 328 2.78 -16.43 -24.83
C ARG A 328 1.36 -16.89 -25.08
N VAL A 329 0.40 -16.16 -24.51
CA VAL A 329 -1.03 -16.36 -24.66
C VAL A 329 -1.70 -15.09 -25.18
N GLU A 330 -3.00 -15.19 -25.52
CA GLU A 330 -3.75 -14.04 -26.03
C GLU A 330 -4.02 -13.01 -24.93
N ALA A 331 -4.09 -11.74 -25.33
CA ALA A 331 -4.54 -10.67 -24.44
C ALA A 331 -6.05 -10.75 -24.26
N ILE A 332 -6.49 -10.60 -23.02
CA ILE A 332 -7.90 -10.63 -22.62
C ILE A 332 -8.25 -9.39 -21.79
N ALA A 333 -9.55 -9.12 -21.66
CA ALA A 333 -10.04 -8.13 -20.70
C ALA A 333 -9.89 -8.65 -19.25
N PRO A 334 -9.70 -7.77 -18.27
CA PRO A 334 -9.57 -8.19 -16.88
C PRO A 334 -10.91 -8.66 -16.31
N LYS A 335 -10.85 -9.60 -15.39
CA LYS A 335 -12.01 -10.02 -14.60
C LYS A 335 -11.98 -9.34 -13.25
N GLN A 336 -13.08 -8.69 -12.90
CA GLN A 336 -13.25 -8.07 -11.59
C GLN A 336 -13.48 -9.12 -10.51
N PHE A 337 -13.09 -8.78 -9.28
CA PHE A 337 -13.36 -9.58 -8.09
C PHE A 337 -14.80 -9.38 -7.63
N ASP A 338 -15.41 -10.45 -7.15
CA ASP A 338 -16.68 -10.36 -6.45
C ASP A 338 -16.45 -9.82 -5.03
N GLU A 339 -16.94 -8.60 -4.78
CA GLU A 339 -16.72 -7.89 -3.52
C GLU A 339 -17.53 -8.49 -2.36
N SER A 340 -18.52 -9.34 -2.64
CA SER A 340 -19.35 -10.00 -1.64
C SER A 340 -18.68 -11.21 -1.01
N VAL A 341 -17.68 -11.81 -1.68
CA VAL A 341 -16.98 -13.02 -1.22
C VAL A 341 -16.18 -12.72 0.04
N ARG A 342 -16.45 -13.50 1.09
CA ARG A 342 -15.79 -13.41 2.39
C ARG A 342 -14.89 -14.62 2.60
N ILE A 343 -13.59 -14.39 2.75
CA ILE A 343 -12.58 -15.44 2.98
C ILE A 343 -12.01 -15.28 4.39
N ALA A 344 -12.12 -16.32 5.21
CA ALA A 344 -11.43 -16.40 6.48
C ALA A 344 -10.05 -17.03 6.27
N GLN A 345 -9.01 -16.33 6.71
CA GLN A 345 -7.63 -16.79 6.60
C GLN A 345 -7.10 -17.22 7.96
N PHE A 346 -6.50 -18.40 8.02
CA PHE A 346 -5.86 -18.95 9.19
C PHE A 346 -4.40 -19.24 8.92
N ILE A 347 -3.57 -19.11 9.95
CA ILE A 347 -2.19 -19.60 9.95
C ILE A 347 -2.19 -20.91 10.71
N SER A 348 -1.66 -21.98 10.12
CA SER A 348 -1.48 -23.25 10.79
C SER A 348 -0.33 -23.11 11.79
N ASP A 349 -0.68 -22.98 13.05
CA ASP A 349 0.25 -22.87 14.19
C ASP A 349 -0.28 -23.64 15.41
N PRO A 350 0.53 -23.80 16.47
CA PRO A 350 0.11 -24.53 17.70
C PRO A 350 -1.08 -23.91 18.44
N HIS A 351 -1.48 -22.67 18.13
CA HIS A 351 -2.58 -21.95 18.76
C HIS A 351 -3.84 -21.91 17.89
N LEU A 352 -3.84 -22.50 16.71
CA LEU A 352 -5.04 -22.62 15.89
C LEU A 352 -6.00 -23.65 16.52
N HIS A 353 -7.07 -23.16 17.11
CA HIS A 353 -8.10 -23.98 17.73
C HIS A 353 -9.25 -24.28 16.75
N PRO A 354 -9.85 -25.49 16.84
CA PRO A 354 -11.03 -25.84 16.03
C PRO A 354 -12.18 -24.84 16.16
N ASP A 355 -12.36 -24.25 17.33
CA ASP A 355 -13.41 -23.26 17.58
C ASP A 355 -13.25 -21.99 16.75
N GLN A 356 -12.02 -21.60 16.40
CA GLN A 356 -11.77 -20.45 15.51
C GLN A 356 -12.27 -20.74 14.09
N VAL A 357 -12.01 -21.96 13.62
CA VAL A 357 -12.46 -22.42 12.30
C VAL A 357 -13.98 -22.56 12.29
N GLN A 358 -14.56 -23.19 13.33
CA GLN A 358 -16.01 -23.33 13.48
C GLN A 358 -16.70 -21.97 13.55
N GLY A 359 -16.13 -21.01 14.30
CA GLY A 359 -16.66 -19.65 14.37
C GLY A 359 -16.70 -18.94 13.02
N ALA A 360 -15.72 -19.17 12.14
CA ALA A 360 -15.75 -18.63 10.78
C ALA A 360 -16.85 -19.30 9.92
N ILE A 361 -17.04 -20.61 10.07
CA ILE A 361 -18.12 -21.36 9.39
C ILE A 361 -19.50 -20.83 9.84
N ASP A 362 -19.69 -20.72 11.15
CA ASP A 362 -20.94 -20.23 11.75
C ASP A 362 -21.25 -18.77 11.38
N ALA A 363 -20.20 -17.95 11.20
CA ALA A 363 -20.31 -16.58 10.71
C ALA A 363 -20.61 -16.49 9.21
N GLY A 364 -20.68 -17.60 8.48
CA GLY A 364 -21.04 -17.66 7.07
C GLY A 364 -19.97 -17.13 6.14
N PHE A 365 -18.68 -17.40 6.39
CA PHE A 365 -17.63 -17.14 5.41
C PHE A 365 -17.77 -18.11 4.22
N ASP A 366 -17.54 -17.61 3.00
CA ASP A 366 -17.70 -18.36 1.75
C ASP A 366 -16.55 -19.33 1.52
N ALA A 367 -15.34 -18.99 2.03
CA ALA A 367 -14.16 -19.84 1.94
C ALA A 367 -13.28 -19.72 3.18
N LEU A 368 -12.53 -20.81 3.44
CA LEU A 368 -11.50 -20.87 4.49
C LEU A 368 -10.16 -21.13 3.81
N LEU A 369 -9.17 -20.29 4.09
CA LEU A 369 -7.80 -20.43 3.61
C LEU A 369 -6.88 -20.75 4.77
N SER A 370 -6.28 -21.96 4.79
CA SER A 370 -5.20 -22.29 5.72
C SER A 370 -3.85 -22.02 5.06
N MET A 371 -3.01 -21.24 5.72
CA MET A 371 -1.64 -20.99 5.29
C MET A 371 -0.70 -21.93 6.05
N GLU A 372 -0.08 -22.83 5.32
CA GLU A 372 0.90 -23.78 5.84
C GLU A 372 2.27 -23.54 5.18
N LEU A 373 3.33 -23.61 5.99
CA LEU A 373 4.70 -23.46 5.49
C LEU A 373 5.31 -24.75 4.95
N VAL A 374 4.64 -25.89 5.16
CA VAL A 374 5.12 -27.21 4.75
C VAL A 374 3.99 -27.96 4.06
N TRP A 375 4.32 -28.71 3.00
CA TRP A 375 3.45 -29.72 2.42
C TRP A 375 3.16 -30.78 3.48
N GLY A 376 2.12 -30.60 4.23
CA GLY A 376 1.74 -31.47 5.32
C GLY A 376 0.24 -31.37 5.57
N ILE A 377 -0.31 -32.49 5.82
CA ILE A 377 -1.68 -32.78 6.19
C ILE A 377 -2.15 -31.74 7.21
N CYS A 378 -3.23 -31.03 6.91
CA CYS A 378 -3.94 -30.23 7.89
C CYS A 378 -4.20 -31.09 9.13
N PRO A 379 -3.69 -30.74 10.31
CA PRO A 379 -3.79 -31.61 11.48
C PRO A 379 -5.22 -31.76 12.02
N TYR A 380 -6.15 -31.00 11.46
CA TYR A 380 -7.55 -31.06 11.87
C TYR A 380 -8.41 -31.72 10.80
N PRO A 381 -9.28 -32.66 11.17
CA PRO A 381 -10.23 -33.25 10.24
C PRO A 381 -11.17 -32.16 9.75
N ILE A 382 -11.02 -31.76 8.49
CA ILE A 382 -11.97 -30.88 7.82
C ILE A 382 -13.31 -31.60 7.80
N PRO A 383 -14.41 -30.99 8.29
CA PRO A 383 -15.73 -31.62 8.22
C PRO A 383 -16.05 -32.01 6.78
N LYS A 384 -16.54 -33.22 6.54
CA LYS A 384 -16.82 -33.82 5.22
C LYS A 384 -17.75 -33.01 4.30
N LYS A 385 -18.18 -31.81 4.70
CA LYS A 385 -19.01 -30.90 3.91
C LYS A 385 -18.25 -29.71 3.31
N THR A 386 -16.95 -29.59 3.55
CA THR A 386 -16.18 -28.52 2.94
C THR A 386 -15.82 -28.93 1.51
N VAL A 387 -16.69 -28.65 0.58
CA VAL A 387 -16.46 -28.81 -0.84
C VAL A 387 -15.59 -27.64 -1.29
N TRP A 388 -14.34 -27.93 -1.68
CA TRP A 388 -13.57 -27.00 -2.49
C TRP A 388 -14.28 -26.85 -3.83
N ARG A 389 -15.10 -25.81 -3.99
CA ARG A 389 -15.55 -25.41 -5.33
C ARG A 389 -14.46 -24.51 -5.89
N ILE A 390 -13.61 -25.07 -6.70
CA ILE A 390 -12.99 -24.33 -7.79
C ILE A 390 -14.11 -24.21 -8.82
N PRO A 391 -14.60 -23.03 -9.14
CA PRO A 391 -15.56 -22.90 -10.25
C PRO A 391 -14.86 -23.35 -11.53
N ASP A 392 -15.58 -24.13 -12.33
CA ASP A 392 -15.20 -24.52 -13.69
C ASP A 392 -14.89 -23.29 -14.57
#